data_36b31ccff20c9f127379496f64d6fe22
#
_entry.id   36b31ccff20c9f127379496f64d6fe22
#
_cell.length_a   1.000
_cell.length_b   1.000
_cell.length_c   1.000
_cell.angle_alpha   90.00
_cell.angle_beta   90.00
_cell.angle_gamma   90.00
#
_symmetry.space_group_name_H-M   'P 1'
#
loop_
_entity.id
_entity.type
_entity.pdbx_description
1 polymer ?
#
loop_
_entity_poly.entity_id
_entity_poly.type
_entity_poly.pdbx_seq_one_letter_code
_entity_poly.pdbx_strand_id
1 'polypeptide(L)'
;MLLTIVWTASRAQEITMDFTDNSGWNIPKTETKTSQTFGEGNNAITLSGGYRYSSAYSYLMLNREATLTFSKFDFDVERIVVIGYDTRTSQSIYVGENLVSNQVKGGFGPRTFWINEEYQNAGNVYTLKVTGANAHIARIEIYKKGSFVPEGKAVFFEGGTDKGSDENNITKDGVTISGEEIALAGSAFSYSSSYIFYNGANFTISVKTGTITKIEFLGNINLKNLDCKGYSVVSEYRSEWKGNAQEVSFTNPNGHTQVSSITVYVSLPTISLSESEENKIETKSDISISLNRKLVKGLWNTICLPFDVSEAQAKSVFGADVRIAALNVESKGNTLMFDNKTAEGIKAAVPYLIMPSEVKADNQYEFYNVSIKPENVTPAAAVSTSDGFVFKGIYNKVDITQDINNPKSYAAFLGANNTLFKAKSGSTTKGFRAYFAIPNSTATSALRVVVDGNATSIKNINCGVVESDDAVYNLQGQQVDARSLMPGLYIKAGKKFVVR
;
A
#
# COMPACT_ATOMS: atom_id res chain seq x y z
N MET A 1 -10.64 -27.01 20.54
CA MET A 1 -10.90 -26.99 19.10
C MET A 1 -10.82 -25.55 18.65
N LEU A 2 -9.62 -25.09 18.29
CA LEU A 2 -9.36 -23.72 17.87
C LEU A 2 -9.76 -23.60 16.39
N LEU A 3 -10.79 -22.82 16.13
CA LEU A 3 -11.23 -22.51 14.77
C LEU A 3 -10.30 -21.42 14.24
N THR A 4 -9.23 -21.79 13.55
CA THR A 4 -8.41 -20.88 12.76
C THR A 4 -9.24 -20.43 11.56
N ILE A 5 -9.82 -19.23 11.64
CA ILE A 5 -10.42 -18.58 10.46
C ILE A 5 -9.25 -18.11 9.61
N VAL A 6 -8.88 -18.92 8.62
CA VAL A 6 -7.99 -18.49 7.54
C VAL A 6 -8.79 -17.52 6.67
N TRP A 7 -8.58 -16.23 6.85
CA TRP A 7 -9.02 -15.23 5.91
C TRP A 7 -8.15 -15.39 4.65
N THR A 8 -8.65 -16.14 3.68
CA THR A 8 -8.11 -16.06 2.34
C THR A 8 -8.47 -14.66 1.84
N ALA A 9 -7.48 -13.77 1.78
CA ALA A 9 -7.61 -12.51 1.05
C ALA A 9 -7.89 -12.89 -0.42
N SER A 10 -9.16 -13.02 -0.75
CA SER A 10 -9.64 -13.08 -2.13
C SER A 10 -9.17 -11.79 -2.78
N ARG A 11 -8.44 -11.87 -3.89
CA ARG A 11 -8.22 -10.71 -4.75
C ARG A 11 -9.58 -10.10 -5.03
N ALA A 12 -9.83 -8.92 -4.52
CA ALA A 12 -10.99 -8.17 -4.93
C ALA A 12 -10.73 -7.60 -6.32
N GLN A 13 -10.96 -8.41 -7.34
CA GLN A 13 -11.35 -7.95 -8.65
C GLN A 13 -12.68 -7.24 -8.44
N GLU A 14 -12.68 -5.93 -8.58
CA GLU A 14 -13.88 -5.14 -8.29
C GLU A 14 -14.91 -5.26 -9.41
N ILE A 15 -14.45 -5.34 -10.68
CA ILE A 15 -15.33 -5.36 -11.85
C ILE A 15 -14.84 -6.37 -12.88
N THR A 16 -15.76 -7.17 -13.40
CA THR A 16 -15.58 -8.01 -14.59
C THR A 16 -16.59 -7.63 -15.65
N MET A 17 -16.10 -7.31 -16.83
CA MET A 17 -16.90 -7.10 -18.04
C MET A 17 -16.65 -8.30 -18.97
N ASP A 18 -17.62 -9.20 -19.08
CA ASP A 18 -17.53 -10.39 -19.91
C ASP A 18 -18.32 -10.18 -21.22
N PHE A 19 -17.62 -10.22 -22.34
CA PHE A 19 -18.19 -10.09 -23.69
C PHE A 19 -18.32 -11.43 -24.42
N THR A 20 -18.08 -12.55 -23.75
CA THR A 20 -18.30 -13.88 -24.35
C THR A 20 -19.79 -14.17 -24.55
N ASP A 21 -20.63 -13.50 -23.74
CA ASP A 21 -22.09 -13.45 -23.93
C ASP A 21 -22.55 -12.00 -24.14
N ASN A 22 -23.21 -11.73 -25.25
CA ASN A 22 -23.75 -10.40 -25.58
C ASN A 22 -25.16 -10.15 -25.03
N SER A 23 -25.80 -11.10 -24.38
CA SER A 23 -27.19 -10.97 -23.91
C SER A 23 -27.39 -9.81 -22.90
N GLY A 24 -26.38 -9.56 -22.07
CA GLY A 24 -26.36 -8.44 -21.12
C GLY A 24 -25.90 -7.11 -21.72
N TRP A 25 -25.19 -7.15 -22.84
CA TRP A 25 -24.61 -5.97 -23.46
C TRP A 25 -25.45 -5.41 -24.60
N ASN A 26 -26.07 -6.27 -25.41
CA ASN A 26 -26.80 -5.89 -26.63
C ASN A 26 -25.99 -5.08 -27.63
N ILE A 27 -24.68 -5.31 -27.73
CA ILE A 27 -23.80 -4.64 -28.68
C ILE A 27 -24.21 -5.07 -30.10
N PRO A 28 -24.32 -4.12 -31.06
CA PRO A 28 -24.71 -4.43 -32.46
C PRO A 28 -23.79 -5.48 -33.08
N LYS A 29 -24.39 -6.41 -33.83
CA LYS A 29 -23.65 -7.43 -34.62
C LYS A 29 -23.10 -6.88 -35.94
N THR A 30 -23.62 -5.76 -36.38
CA THR A 30 -23.12 -5.00 -37.53
C THR A 30 -22.19 -3.89 -37.11
N GLU A 31 -21.21 -3.55 -37.91
CA GLU A 31 -20.27 -2.47 -37.62
C GLU A 31 -21.01 -1.14 -37.40
N THR A 32 -20.73 -0.54 -36.23
CA THR A 32 -21.32 0.74 -35.82
C THR A 32 -20.18 1.71 -35.50
N LYS A 33 -20.26 2.95 -36.03
CA LYS A 33 -19.25 4.02 -35.81
C LYS A 33 -19.71 5.11 -34.87
N THR A 34 -21.03 5.27 -34.70
CA THR A 34 -21.60 6.24 -33.75
C THR A 34 -21.30 5.86 -32.32
N SER A 35 -20.98 6.85 -31.48
CA SER A 35 -20.74 6.62 -30.05
C SER A 35 -22.02 6.15 -29.36
N GLN A 36 -21.95 5.05 -28.64
CA GLN A 36 -23.06 4.49 -27.86
C GLN A 36 -22.56 3.92 -26.54
N THR A 37 -23.41 4.01 -25.51
CA THR A 37 -23.15 3.47 -24.18
C THR A 37 -23.91 2.17 -23.98
N PHE A 38 -23.23 1.18 -23.40
CA PHE A 38 -23.73 -0.17 -23.10
C PHE A 38 -23.45 -0.51 -21.64
N GLY A 39 -24.32 -1.34 -21.04
CA GLY A 39 -24.22 -1.69 -19.61
C GLY A 39 -24.73 -0.58 -18.70
N GLU A 40 -24.64 -0.79 -17.38
CA GLU A 40 -25.15 0.11 -16.34
C GLU A 40 -24.15 0.28 -15.19
N GLY A 41 -24.22 1.42 -14.49
CA GLY A 41 -23.39 1.71 -13.32
C GLY A 41 -21.88 1.60 -13.61
N ASN A 42 -21.15 0.97 -12.72
CA ASN A 42 -19.70 0.76 -12.87
C ASN A 42 -19.32 -0.19 -14.04
N ASN A 43 -20.29 -0.93 -14.58
CA ASN A 43 -20.10 -1.78 -15.76
C ASN A 43 -20.42 -1.06 -17.07
N ALA A 44 -20.85 0.21 -17.05
CA ALA A 44 -21.15 0.93 -18.26
C ALA A 44 -19.88 1.28 -19.05
N ILE A 45 -19.93 1.07 -20.37
CA ILE A 45 -18.88 1.42 -21.32
C ILE A 45 -19.45 2.22 -22.48
N THR A 46 -18.68 3.17 -22.97
CA THR A 46 -19.00 3.90 -24.20
C THR A 46 -18.06 3.46 -25.32
N LEU A 47 -18.59 2.95 -26.40
CA LEU A 47 -17.85 2.51 -27.58
C LEU A 47 -17.94 3.57 -28.69
N SER A 48 -16.82 3.82 -29.39
CA SER A 48 -16.73 4.81 -30.46
C SER A 48 -15.67 4.42 -31.50
N GLY A 49 -15.80 4.91 -32.76
CA GLY A 49 -14.77 4.77 -33.78
C GLY A 49 -14.82 3.47 -34.60
N GLY A 50 -15.84 2.67 -34.43
CA GLY A 50 -16.07 1.40 -35.13
C GLY A 50 -15.97 0.20 -34.21
N TYR A 51 -17.11 -0.44 -33.99
CA TYR A 51 -17.22 -1.60 -33.12
C TYR A 51 -18.37 -2.51 -33.55
N ARG A 52 -18.33 -3.76 -33.11
CA ARG A 52 -19.41 -4.74 -33.27
C ARG A 52 -19.22 -5.92 -32.33
N TYR A 53 -20.25 -6.67 -32.06
CA TYR A 53 -20.17 -7.99 -31.46
C TYR A 53 -19.99 -9.07 -32.51
N SER A 54 -18.99 -9.93 -32.36
CA SER A 54 -18.76 -11.07 -33.22
C SER A 54 -19.41 -12.33 -32.65
N SER A 55 -20.56 -12.73 -33.18
CA SER A 55 -21.25 -13.97 -32.74
C SER A 55 -20.49 -15.24 -33.09
N ALA A 56 -19.65 -15.20 -34.14
CA ALA A 56 -18.89 -16.38 -34.56
C ALA A 56 -17.77 -16.75 -33.58
N TYR A 57 -17.30 -15.79 -32.83
CA TYR A 57 -16.14 -15.94 -31.93
C TYR A 57 -16.41 -15.48 -30.50
N SER A 58 -17.64 -15.05 -30.23
CA SER A 58 -18.07 -14.62 -28.86
C SER A 58 -17.15 -13.58 -28.23
N TYR A 59 -17.00 -12.42 -28.90
CA TYR A 59 -16.22 -11.31 -28.37
C TYR A 59 -16.69 -9.93 -28.89
N LEU A 60 -16.34 -8.87 -28.16
CA LEU A 60 -16.39 -7.48 -28.64
C LEU A 60 -15.24 -7.23 -29.60
N MET A 61 -15.53 -6.73 -30.79
CA MET A 61 -14.54 -6.28 -31.75
C MET A 61 -14.50 -4.76 -31.77
N LEU A 62 -13.32 -4.19 -31.55
CA LEU A 62 -13.02 -2.77 -31.78
C LEU A 62 -12.15 -2.64 -33.00
N ASN A 63 -12.55 -1.78 -33.94
CA ASN A 63 -11.75 -1.49 -35.11
C ASN A 63 -10.49 -0.69 -34.76
N ARG A 64 -9.54 -0.63 -35.67
CA ARG A 64 -8.40 0.27 -35.56
C ARG A 64 -8.88 1.70 -35.29
N GLU A 65 -8.23 2.40 -34.34
CA GLU A 65 -8.54 3.75 -33.86
C GLU A 65 -9.86 3.85 -33.05
N ALA A 66 -10.54 2.74 -32.82
CA ALA A 66 -11.70 2.74 -31.92
C ALA A 66 -11.32 2.92 -30.46
N THR A 67 -12.27 3.38 -29.68
CA THR A 67 -12.12 3.58 -28.24
C THR A 67 -13.21 2.87 -27.46
N LEU A 68 -12.82 2.41 -26.26
CA LEU A 68 -13.72 1.96 -25.20
C LEU A 68 -13.46 2.83 -23.98
N THR A 69 -14.45 3.64 -23.61
CA THR A 69 -14.38 4.51 -22.44
C THR A 69 -15.19 3.89 -21.32
N PHE A 70 -14.58 3.71 -20.15
CA PHE A 70 -15.23 3.19 -18.95
C PHE A 70 -16.07 4.27 -18.27
N SER A 71 -17.08 3.86 -17.51
CA SER A 71 -17.73 4.75 -16.54
C SER A 71 -16.74 5.20 -15.46
N LYS A 72 -17.11 6.22 -14.70
CA LYS A 72 -16.34 6.62 -13.52
C LYS A 72 -16.43 5.55 -12.46
N PHE A 73 -15.29 5.11 -11.95
CA PHE A 73 -15.25 4.23 -10.79
C PHE A 73 -15.24 5.06 -9.50
N ASP A 74 -15.90 4.57 -8.46
CA ASP A 74 -15.93 5.16 -7.13
C ASP A 74 -14.77 4.70 -6.23
N PHE A 75 -13.79 4.02 -6.83
CA PHE A 75 -12.57 3.54 -6.20
C PHE A 75 -11.34 3.86 -7.06
N ASP A 76 -10.18 3.87 -6.43
CA ASP A 76 -8.88 4.03 -7.10
C ASP A 76 -8.54 2.79 -7.92
N VAL A 77 -8.16 2.95 -9.19
CA VAL A 77 -7.85 1.83 -10.11
C VAL A 77 -6.35 1.62 -10.18
N GLU A 78 -5.89 0.44 -9.77
CA GLU A 78 -4.47 0.04 -9.86
C GLU A 78 -4.10 -0.44 -11.25
N ARG A 79 -4.94 -1.31 -11.84
CA ARG A 79 -4.68 -1.92 -13.15
C ARG A 79 -5.96 -2.37 -13.84
N ILE A 80 -5.88 -2.47 -15.16
CA ILE A 80 -6.91 -3.00 -16.02
C ILE A 80 -6.32 -4.17 -16.82
N VAL A 81 -6.99 -5.32 -16.82
CA VAL A 81 -6.59 -6.49 -17.60
C VAL A 81 -7.58 -6.68 -18.73
N VAL A 82 -7.08 -6.67 -19.98
CA VAL A 82 -7.87 -6.92 -21.19
C VAL A 82 -7.52 -8.29 -21.74
N ILE A 83 -8.50 -9.16 -21.84
CA ILE A 83 -8.37 -10.53 -22.31
C ILE A 83 -8.96 -10.64 -23.70
N GLY A 84 -8.16 -11.09 -24.67
CA GLY A 84 -8.62 -11.18 -26.04
C GLY A 84 -7.59 -11.77 -27.01
N TYR A 85 -7.88 -11.66 -28.33
CA TYR A 85 -7.13 -12.34 -29.39
C TYR A 85 -6.61 -11.30 -30.40
N ASP A 86 -5.37 -10.82 -30.22
CA ASP A 86 -4.82 -9.82 -31.14
C ASP A 86 -3.33 -9.97 -31.32
N THR A 87 -2.90 -10.20 -32.55
CA THR A 87 -1.47 -10.37 -32.87
C THR A 87 -0.78 -9.10 -33.35
N ARG A 88 -1.55 -8.08 -33.78
CA ARG A 88 -1.00 -6.87 -34.43
C ARG A 88 -1.52 -5.56 -33.85
N THR A 89 -2.26 -5.63 -32.78
CA THR A 89 -2.90 -4.49 -32.11
C THR A 89 -1.98 -3.91 -31.08
N SER A 90 -1.90 -2.59 -31.01
CA SER A 90 -1.40 -1.91 -29.81
C SER A 90 -2.58 -1.34 -29.04
N GLN A 91 -2.55 -1.48 -27.73
CA GLN A 91 -3.58 -0.97 -26.83
C GLN A 91 -2.91 -0.16 -25.73
N SER A 92 -3.57 0.90 -25.29
CA SER A 92 -3.10 1.78 -24.22
C SER A 92 -4.28 2.39 -23.50
N ILE A 93 -4.10 2.71 -22.21
CA ILE A 93 -5.11 3.37 -21.39
C ILE A 93 -4.78 4.86 -21.25
N TYR A 94 -5.80 5.68 -21.39
CA TYR A 94 -5.73 7.14 -21.30
C TYR A 94 -6.70 7.68 -20.25
N VAL A 95 -6.36 8.83 -19.66
CA VAL A 95 -7.27 9.73 -18.95
C VAL A 95 -7.24 11.06 -19.69
N GLY A 96 -8.35 11.40 -20.34
CA GLY A 96 -8.37 12.49 -21.34
C GLY A 96 -7.39 12.20 -22.48
N GLU A 97 -6.40 13.08 -22.67
CA GLU A 97 -5.35 12.92 -23.68
C GLU A 97 -4.05 12.30 -23.13
N ASN A 98 -3.94 12.12 -21.83
CA ASN A 98 -2.75 11.61 -21.19
C ASN A 98 -2.70 10.09 -21.26
N LEU A 99 -1.58 9.55 -21.75
CA LEU A 99 -1.26 8.13 -21.66
C LEU A 99 -0.93 7.79 -20.20
N VAL A 100 -1.70 6.92 -19.58
CA VAL A 100 -1.63 6.63 -18.13
C VAL A 100 -1.24 5.20 -17.80
N SER A 101 -0.91 4.40 -18.80
CA SER A 101 -0.47 3.01 -18.63
C SER A 101 0.74 2.69 -19.48
N ASN A 102 1.40 1.56 -19.17
CA ASN A 102 2.28 0.91 -20.13
C ASN A 102 1.52 0.65 -21.44
N GLN A 103 2.24 0.69 -22.54
CA GLN A 103 1.72 0.32 -23.86
C GLN A 103 1.96 -1.17 -24.10
N VAL A 104 0.90 -1.93 -24.35
CA VAL A 104 1.01 -3.35 -24.67
C VAL A 104 0.84 -3.54 -26.18
N LYS A 105 1.86 -4.12 -26.82
CA LYS A 105 1.84 -4.50 -28.24
C LYS A 105 1.37 -5.94 -28.36
N GLY A 106 0.49 -6.18 -29.30
CA GLY A 106 -0.13 -7.42 -29.76
C GLY A 106 0.27 -8.72 -29.08
N GLY A 107 -0.65 -9.62 -28.97
CA GLY A 107 -0.45 -10.93 -28.36
C GLY A 107 -1.77 -11.64 -28.20
N PHE A 108 -1.70 -12.92 -27.91
CA PHE A 108 -2.86 -13.71 -27.48
C PHE A 108 -2.93 -13.70 -25.95
N GLY A 109 -4.13 -13.54 -25.39
CA GLY A 109 -4.38 -13.69 -23.97
C GLY A 109 -4.47 -12.39 -23.16
N PRO A 110 -4.36 -12.48 -21.85
CA PRO A 110 -4.46 -11.33 -20.96
C PRO A 110 -3.34 -10.32 -21.18
N ARG A 111 -3.73 -9.05 -21.21
CA ARG A 111 -2.83 -7.90 -21.28
C ARG A 111 -3.08 -7.02 -20.08
N THR A 112 -2.06 -6.80 -19.28
CA THR A 112 -2.15 -6.02 -18.05
C THR A 112 -1.68 -4.59 -18.30
N PHE A 113 -2.57 -3.64 -18.03
CA PHE A 113 -2.30 -2.21 -18.08
C PHE A 113 -2.18 -1.71 -16.64
N TRP A 114 -0.97 -1.46 -16.21
CA TRP A 114 -0.70 -0.81 -14.92
C TRP A 114 -0.94 0.68 -15.06
N ILE A 115 -1.80 1.22 -14.20
CA ILE A 115 -2.11 2.66 -14.20
C ILE A 115 -1.03 3.39 -13.42
N ASN A 116 -0.48 4.46 -13.98
CA ASN A 116 0.50 5.32 -13.30
C ASN A 116 -0.12 5.89 -12.01
N GLU A 117 0.63 5.90 -10.92
CA GLU A 117 0.13 6.22 -9.57
C GLU A 117 -0.66 7.54 -9.50
N GLU A 118 -0.22 8.57 -10.22
CA GLU A 118 -0.87 9.89 -10.27
C GLU A 118 -2.28 9.87 -10.89
N TYR A 119 -2.60 8.82 -11.67
CA TYR A 119 -3.90 8.65 -12.34
C TYR A 119 -4.76 7.53 -11.75
N GLN A 120 -4.37 6.92 -10.65
CA GLN A 120 -5.12 5.82 -10.04
C GLN A 120 -6.38 6.27 -9.28
N ASN A 121 -6.62 7.57 -9.13
CA ASN A 121 -7.64 8.14 -8.26
C ASN A 121 -9.08 7.82 -8.71
N ALA A 122 -9.97 7.61 -7.73
CA ALA A 122 -11.40 7.48 -7.96
C ALA A 122 -11.96 8.67 -8.75
N GLY A 123 -12.94 8.38 -9.59
CA GLY A 123 -13.59 9.40 -10.45
C GLY A 123 -12.87 9.69 -11.76
N ASN A 124 -11.67 9.14 -12.01
CA ASN A 124 -11.04 9.20 -13.31
C ASN A 124 -11.85 8.41 -14.35
N VAL A 125 -11.87 8.93 -15.58
CA VAL A 125 -12.48 8.27 -16.73
C VAL A 125 -11.37 7.68 -17.60
N TYR A 126 -11.25 6.36 -17.58
CA TYR A 126 -10.24 5.65 -18.36
C TYR A 126 -10.78 5.34 -19.75
N THR A 127 -9.92 5.44 -20.75
CA THR A 127 -10.24 5.11 -22.15
C THR A 127 -9.20 4.16 -22.72
N LEU A 128 -9.62 2.98 -23.11
CA LEU A 128 -8.82 2.04 -23.90
C LEU A 128 -8.83 2.51 -25.36
N LYS A 129 -7.67 2.85 -25.90
CA LYS A 129 -7.47 3.17 -27.33
C LYS A 129 -6.80 2.01 -28.05
N VAL A 130 -7.30 1.71 -29.23
CA VAL A 130 -6.82 0.62 -30.10
C VAL A 130 -6.10 1.22 -31.29
N THR A 131 -4.84 0.81 -31.51
CA THR A 131 -4.04 1.26 -32.65
C THR A 131 -3.42 0.05 -33.38
N GLY A 132 -3.01 0.24 -34.62
CA GLY A 132 -2.36 -0.81 -35.43
C GLY A 132 -3.34 -1.71 -36.17
N ALA A 133 -4.09 -2.55 -35.50
CA ALA A 133 -5.11 -3.46 -36.06
C ALA A 133 -6.37 -3.48 -35.17
N ASN A 134 -7.36 -4.29 -35.55
CA ASN A 134 -8.59 -4.45 -34.76
C ASN A 134 -8.32 -5.24 -33.49
N ALA A 135 -8.96 -4.84 -32.39
CA ALA A 135 -8.91 -5.55 -31.12
C ALA A 135 -10.12 -6.48 -30.95
N HIS A 136 -9.87 -7.67 -30.43
CA HIS A 136 -10.88 -8.68 -30.10
C HIS A 136 -10.86 -8.91 -28.60
N ILE A 137 -11.90 -8.44 -27.91
CA ILE A 137 -11.95 -8.42 -26.44
C ILE A 137 -13.01 -9.42 -25.97
N ALA A 138 -12.56 -10.45 -25.26
CA ALA A 138 -13.44 -11.44 -24.63
C ALA A 138 -13.87 -10.97 -23.24
N ARG A 139 -12.96 -10.35 -22.47
CA ARG A 139 -13.23 -9.89 -21.11
C ARG A 139 -12.32 -8.74 -20.71
N ILE A 140 -12.80 -7.90 -19.81
CA ILE A 140 -12.01 -6.88 -19.13
C ILE A 140 -12.19 -7.06 -17.63
N GLU A 141 -11.08 -6.99 -16.89
CA GLU A 141 -11.05 -7.07 -15.43
C GLU A 141 -10.42 -5.78 -14.88
N ILE A 142 -11.06 -5.16 -13.88
CA ILE A 142 -10.60 -3.92 -13.25
C ILE A 142 -10.28 -4.19 -11.80
N TYR A 143 -9.11 -3.77 -11.38
CA TYR A 143 -8.58 -4.02 -10.04
C TYR A 143 -8.41 -2.70 -9.29
N LYS A 144 -8.99 -2.67 -8.09
CA LYS A 144 -8.89 -1.55 -7.16
C LYS A 144 -7.48 -1.43 -6.57
N LYS A 145 -7.02 -0.19 -6.38
CA LYS A 145 -5.77 0.10 -5.68
C LYS A 145 -5.82 -0.41 -4.24
N GLY A 146 -4.76 -1.09 -3.84
CA GLY A 146 -4.66 -1.63 -2.49
C GLY A 146 -5.60 -2.78 -2.17
N SER A 147 -6.43 -3.25 -3.12
CA SER A 147 -7.14 -4.54 -2.98
C SER A 147 -6.16 -5.71 -2.93
N PHE A 148 -4.92 -5.42 -3.19
CA PHE A 148 -3.79 -6.32 -3.14
C PHE A 148 -2.61 -5.71 -2.38
N VAL A 149 -2.69 -5.70 -1.03
CA VAL A 149 -1.48 -5.73 -0.20
C VAL A 149 -1.22 -7.21 0.03
N PRO A 150 -0.24 -7.82 -0.64
CA PRO A 150 0.10 -9.21 -0.37
C PRO A 150 0.55 -9.29 1.09
N GLU A 151 0.09 -10.32 1.80
CA GLU A 151 0.72 -10.75 3.04
C GLU A 151 2.15 -11.23 2.73
N GLY A 152 3.04 -10.30 2.31
CA GLY A 152 4.36 -10.61 1.84
C GLY A 152 4.75 -9.78 0.62
N LYS A 153 5.38 -10.41 -0.36
CA LYS A 153 5.88 -9.83 -1.60
C LYS A 153 5.18 -10.47 -2.81
N ALA A 154 4.80 -9.68 -3.80
CA ALA A 154 4.40 -10.18 -5.10
C ALA A 154 5.41 -9.77 -6.17
N VAL A 155 5.89 -10.72 -6.94
CA VAL A 155 6.79 -10.49 -8.07
C VAL A 155 6.05 -10.82 -9.36
N PHE A 156 5.92 -9.81 -10.20
CA PHE A 156 5.21 -9.91 -11.47
C PHE A 156 6.20 -10.00 -12.62
N PHE A 157 6.06 -11.02 -13.45
CA PHE A 157 6.79 -11.24 -14.69
C PHE A 157 5.84 -11.05 -15.87
N GLU A 158 6.18 -10.18 -16.79
CA GLU A 158 5.42 -9.95 -18.02
C GLU A 158 6.23 -10.39 -19.24
N GLY A 159 5.72 -11.35 -19.99
CA GLY A 159 6.42 -11.98 -21.12
C GLY A 159 6.83 -11.04 -22.25
N GLY A 160 6.20 -9.86 -22.34
CA GLY A 160 6.55 -8.84 -23.35
C GLY A 160 7.68 -7.92 -22.94
N THR A 161 7.91 -7.74 -21.65
CA THR A 161 8.81 -6.75 -21.04
C THR A 161 9.93 -7.38 -20.23
N ASP A 162 9.60 -8.32 -19.36
CA ASP A 162 10.58 -8.99 -18.52
C ASP A 162 11.19 -10.16 -19.30
N LYS A 163 12.47 -10.05 -19.65
CA LYS A 163 13.21 -11.06 -20.40
C LYS A 163 14.34 -11.61 -19.57
N GLY A 164 14.56 -12.92 -19.69
CA GLY A 164 15.71 -13.58 -19.10
C GLY A 164 17.03 -13.13 -19.73
N SER A 165 18.11 -13.35 -19.02
CA SER A 165 19.48 -13.20 -19.55
C SER A 165 19.78 -14.23 -20.65
N ASP A 166 19.09 -15.36 -20.59
CA ASP A 166 19.06 -16.42 -21.59
C ASP A 166 17.62 -16.95 -21.74
N GLU A 167 17.39 -17.88 -22.67
CA GLU A 167 16.05 -18.42 -22.93
C GLU A 167 15.49 -19.23 -21.75
N ASN A 168 16.35 -19.75 -20.89
CA ASN A 168 16.02 -20.76 -19.89
C ASN A 168 15.99 -20.21 -18.46
N ASN A 169 16.29 -18.93 -18.25
CA ASN A 169 16.42 -18.36 -16.92
C ASN A 169 16.01 -16.88 -16.87
N ILE A 170 15.18 -16.54 -15.92
CA ILE A 170 14.87 -15.15 -15.56
C ILE A 170 14.85 -14.98 -14.05
N THR A 171 15.51 -13.95 -13.56
CA THR A 171 15.49 -13.57 -12.14
C THR A 171 15.01 -12.12 -11.98
N LYS A 172 14.03 -11.93 -11.12
CA LYS A 172 13.48 -10.61 -10.78
C LYS A 172 13.14 -10.59 -9.30
N ASP A 173 13.61 -9.58 -8.59
CA ASP A 173 13.26 -9.32 -7.17
C ASP A 173 13.41 -10.54 -6.25
N GLY A 174 14.45 -11.37 -6.46
CA GLY A 174 14.75 -12.56 -5.68
C GLY A 174 13.87 -13.78 -5.97
N VAL A 175 13.06 -13.74 -7.03
CA VAL A 175 12.35 -14.87 -7.62
C VAL A 175 13.07 -15.28 -8.90
N THR A 176 13.33 -16.57 -9.06
CA THR A 176 13.95 -17.15 -10.28
C THR A 176 12.99 -18.14 -10.91
N ILE A 177 12.81 -18.04 -12.23
CA ILE A 177 12.15 -19.04 -13.07
C ILE A 177 13.23 -19.61 -13.98
N SER A 178 13.42 -20.92 -13.95
CA SER A 178 14.45 -21.59 -14.76
C SER A 178 14.03 -23.01 -15.12
N GLY A 179 14.53 -23.54 -16.23
CA GLY A 179 14.19 -24.90 -16.64
C GLY A 179 14.71 -25.28 -18.01
N GLU A 180 14.22 -26.39 -18.51
CA GLU A 180 14.51 -26.93 -19.83
C GLU A 180 13.26 -26.91 -20.70
N GLU A 181 13.42 -26.81 -22.01
CA GLU A 181 12.34 -26.70 -23.00
C GLU A 181 11.40 -25.52 -22.70
N ILE A 182 11.98 -24.36 -22.35
CA ILE A 182 11.25 -23.11 -22.06
C ILE A 182 11.85 -21.96 -22.87
N ALA A 183 11.06 -20.90 -23.09
CA ALA A 183 11.54 -19.66 -23.72
C ALA A 183 11.07 -18.46 -22.89
N LEU A 184 11.97 -17.89 -22.09
CA LEU A 184 11.74 -16.75 -21.21
C LEU A 184 12.33 -15.44 -21.75
N ALA A 185 13.23 -15.50 -22.73
CA ALA A 185 13.89 -14.32 -23.31
C ALA A 185 13.11 -13.71 -24.50
N GLY A 186 11.99 -14.31 -24.87
CA GLY A 186 11.23 -13.97 -26.09
C GLY A 186 11.89 -14.59 -27.32
N SER A 187 11.36 -15.74 -27.76
CA SER A 187 11.91 -16.48 -28.89
C SER A 187 11.84 -15.68 -30.20
N ALA A 188 12.70 -16.04 -31.16
CA ALA A 188 12.72 -15.51 -32.52
C ALA A 188 11.42 -15.77 -33.33
N PHE A 189 10.47 -16.50 -32.75
CA PHE A 189 9.14 -16.72 -33.30
C PHE A 189 8.20 -15.59 -32.87
N SER A 190 7.39 -15.08 -33.76
CA SER A 190 6.55 -13.88 -33.75
C SER A 190 5.56 -13.68 -32.58
N TYR A 191 5.74 -14.33 -31.45
CA TYR A 191 4.91 -14.24 -30.22
C TYR A 191 5.67 -13.54 -29.09
N SER A 192 6.17 -12.34 -29.36
CA SER A 192 7.10 -11.59 -28.52
C SER A 192 6.56 -11.15 -27.15
N SER A 193 5.31 -11.51 -26.80
CA SER A 193 4.64 -11.04 -25.59
C SER A 193 4.29 -12.15 -24.59
N SER A 194 4.83 -13.36 -24.76
CA SER A 194 4.52 -14.51 -23.90
C SER A 194 5.77 -15.34 -23.60
N TYR A 195 5.81 -15.94 -22.42
CA TYR A 195 6.69 -17.05 -22.11
C TYR A 195 6.14 -18.32 -22.73
N ILE A 196 7.01 -19.19 -23.25
CA ILE A 196 6.60 -20.44 -23.86
C ILE A 196 7.21 -21.59 -23.07
N PHE A 197 6.38 -22.56 -22.72
CA PHE A 197 6.76 -23.82 -22.13
C PHE A 197 6.44 -24.90 -23.17
N TYR A 198 7.49 -25.50 -23.75
CA TYR A 198 7.34 -26.48 -24.83
C TYR A 198 6.89 -27.83 -24.29
N ASN A 199 6.56 -28.74 -25.21
CA ASN A 199 6.28 -30.14 -24.86
C ASN A 199 7.52 -30.79 -24.21
N GLY A 200 7.33 -31.39 -23.05
CA GLY A 200 8.41 -31.97 -22.26
C GLY A 200 9.12 -30.96 -21.33
N ALA A 201 8.69 -29.69 -21.30
CA ALA A 201 9.27 -28.70 -20.40
C ALA A 201 9.24 -29.16 -18.94
N ASN A 202 10.38 -28.96 -18.28
CA ASN A 202 10.55 -29.07 -16.83
C ASN A 202 11.11 -27.75 -16.33
N PHE A 203 10.38 -27.04 -15.48
CA PHE A 203 10.82 -25.77 -14.97
C PHE A 203 10.51 -25.58 -13.50
N THR A 204 11.24 -24.71 -12.87
CA THR A 204 11.19 -24.45 -11.45
C THR A 204 11.00 -22.96 -11.20
N ILE A 205 10.14 -22.63 -10.25
CA ILE A 205 10.01 -21.28 -9.71
C ILE A 205 10.51 -21.33 -8.27
N SER A 206 11.53 -20.55 -7.97
CA SER A 206 12.20 -20.54 -6.66
C SER A 206 12.36 -19.14 -6.10
N VAL A 207 12.52 -19.03 -4.78
CA VAL A 207 12.74 -17.77 -4.07
C VAL A 207 13.99 -17.84 -3.20
N LYS A 208 14.74 -16.75 -3.19
CA LYS A 208 15.94 -16.62 -2.36
C LYS A 208 15.59 -16.51 -0.87
N THR A 209 14.50 -15.84 -0.54
CA THR A 209 14.07 -15.59 0.84
C THR A 209 12.57 -15.77 0.95
N GLY A 210 12.11 -16.35 2.06
CA GLY A 210 10.69 -16.60 2.30
C GLY A 210 10.20 -17.90 1.66
N THR A 211 8.90 -17.98 1.45
CA THR A 211 8.23 -19.14 0.83
C THR A 211 7.16 -18.69 -0.16
N ILE A 212 7.08 -19.37 -1.29
CA ILE A 212 6.04 -19.17 -2.29
C ILE A 212 4.73 -19.70 -1.72
N THR A 213 3.72 -18.85 -1.64
CA THR A 213 2.38 -19.22 -1.14
C THR A 213 1.37 -19.40 -2.27
N LYS A 214 1.60 -18.71 -3.39
CA LYS A 214 0.77 -18.79 -4.59
C LYS A 214 1.61 -18.44 -5.82
N ILE A 215 1.32 -19.10 -6.93
CA ILE A 215 1.78 -18.67 -8.25
C ILE A 215 0.55 -18.55 -9.12
N GLU A 216 0.42 -17.48 -9.89
CA GLU A 216 -0.66 -17.27 -10.83
C GLU A 216 -0.10 -17.12 -12.22
N PHE A 217 -0.66 -17.88 -13.13
CA PHE A 217 -0.35 -17.83 -14.56
C PHE A 217 -1.54 -17.24 -15.31
N LEU A 218 -1.28 -16.21 -16.10
CA LEU A 218 -2.21 -15.70 -17.09
C LEU A 218 -1.69 -16.06 -18.47
N GLY A 219 -2.53 -16.68 -19.27
CA GLY A 219 -2.15 -17.15 -20.62
C GLY A 219 -3.38 -17.54 -21.41
N ASN A 220 -3.20 -17.89 -22.67
CA ASN A 220 -4.30 -18.20 -23.56
C ASN A 220 -4.18 -19.56 -24.24
N ILE A 221 -3.03 -20.22 -24.11
CA ILE A 221 -2.81 -21.51 -24.78
C ILE A 221 -2.44 -22.56 -23.73
N ASN A 222 -3.33 -23.51 -23.58
CA ASN A 222 -3.09 -24.78 -22.92
C ASN A 222 -2.55 -24.70 -21.47
N LEU A 223 -3.00 -23.73 -20.66
CA LEU A 223 -2.64 -23.69 -19.25
C LEU A 223 -2.90 -25.02 -18.52
N LYS A 224 -3.89 -25.79 -18.99
CA LYS A 224 -4.21 -27.13 -18.48
C LYS A 224 -3.12 -28.19 -18.71
N ASN A 225 -2.13 -27.90 -19.53
CA ASN A 225 -1.01 -28.81 -19.79
C ASN A 225 0.09 -28.70 -18.74
N LEU A 226 0.12 -27.61 -17.97
CA LEU A 226 1.05 -27.51 -16.84
C LEU A 226 0.59 -28.46 -15.73
N ASP A 227 1.51 -29.19 -15.16
CA ASP A 227 1.25 -30.13 -14.07
C ASP A 227 2.23 -29.88 -12.89
N CYS A 228 1.65 -29.78 -11.72
CA CYS A 228 2.33 -29.71 -10.44
C CYS A 228 1.34 -30.00 -9.30
N LYS A 229 1.76 -30.64 -8.24
CA LYS A 229 0.93 -30.83 -7.05
C LYS A 229 0.53 -29.46 -6.46
N GLY A 230 -0.75 -29.19 -6.35
CA GLY A 230 -1.30 -27.92 -5.86
C GLY A 230 -1.64 -26.94 -6.99
N TYR A 231 -1.42 -27.31 -8.24
CA TYR A 231 -1.83 -26.55 -9.41
C TYR A 231 -3.28 -26.81 -9.78
N SER A 232 -3.99 -25.76 -10.22
CA SER A 232 -5.39 -25.84 -10.69
C SER A 232 -5.65 -24.80 -11.77
N VAL A 233 -6.49 -25.16 -12.73
CA VAL A 233 -7.00 -24.26 -13.75
C VAL A 233 -8.24 -23.56 -13.20
N VAL A 234 -8.20 -22.23 -13.15
CA VAL A 234 -9.30 -21.38 -12.65
C VAL A 234 -10.25 -20.98 -13.77
N SER A 235 -9.70 -20.73 -14.96
CA SER A 235 -10.46 -20.44 -16.19
C SER A 235 -9.60 -20.77 -17.41
N GLU A 236 -10.15 -20.59 -18.62
CA GLU A 236 -9.40 -20.80 -19.87
C GLU A 236 -8.09 -19.99 -19.92
N TYR A 237 -8.06 -18.79 -19.28
CA TYR A 237 -6.94 -17.86 -19.34
C TYR A 237 -6.17 -17.74 -18.05
N ARG A 238 -6.55 -18.47 -17.01
CA ARG A 238 -5.97 -18.34 -15.66
C ARG A 238 -5.83 -19.69 -14.98
N SER A 239 -4.65 -19.88 -14.43
CA SER A 239 -4.39 -21.00 -13.54
C SER A 239 -3.58 -20.53 -12.34
N GLU A 240 -3.60 -21.32 -11.27
CA GLU A 240 -2.89 -21.00 -10.05
C GLU A 240 -2.28 -22.27 -9.42
N TRP A 241 -1.17 -22.08 -8.77
CA TRP A 241 -0.62 -23.01 -7.81
C TRP A 241 -0.77 -22.41 -6.41
N LYS A 242 -1.13 -23.21 -5.43
CA LYS A 242 -1.19 -22.85 -4.01
C LYS A 242 -0.44 -23.87 -3.18
N GLY A 243 0.35 -23.37 -2.23
CA GLY A 243 1.15 -24.20 -1.35
C GLY A 243 1.99 -23.39 -0.38
N ASN A 244 3.08 -23.97 0.08
CA ASN A 244 4.07 -23.30 0.91
C ASN A 244 5.42 -23.98 0.66
N ALA A 245 6.24 -23.39 -0.22
CA ALA A 245 7.51 -23.97 -0.65
C ALA A 245 8.53 -22.88 -1.04
N GLN A 246 9.83 -23.15 -0.88
CA GLN A 246 10.87 -22.26 -1.42
C GLN A 246 11.09 -22.48 -2.92
N GLU A 247 10.68 -23.64 -3.41
CA GLU A 247 10.82 -24.03 -4.80
C GLU A 247 9.61 -24.86 -5.23
N VAL A 248 9.09 -24.59 -6.42
CA VAL A 248 7.97 -25.28 -7.03
C VAL A 248 8.34 -25.72 -8.43
N SER A 249 8.33 -27.02 -8.67
CA SER A 249 8.67 -27.61 -9.98
C SER A 249 7.40 -27.95 -10.74
N PHE A 250 7.38 -27.57 -12.01
CA PHE A 250 6.30 -27.80 -12.97
C PHE A 250 6.79 -28.66 -14.12
N THR A 251 5.90 -29.43 -14.69
CA THR A 251 6.10 -30.13 -15.96
C THR A 251 5.07 -29.69 -16.99
N ASN A 252 5.39 -29.82 -18.27
CA ASN A 252 4.47 -29.59 -19.37
C ASN A 252 4.48 -30.81 -20.33
N PRO A 253 3.80 -31.91 -19.98
CA PRO A 253 3.92 -33.17 -20.72
C PRO A 253 3.20 -33.17 -22.08
N ASN A 254 2.33 -32.20 -22.37
CA ASN A 254 1.43 -32.26 -23.52
C ASN A 254 1.41 -30.96 -24.33
N GLY A 255 2.21 -30.91 -25.41
CA GLY A 255 2.22 -29.76 -26.31
C GLY A 255 2.90 -28.54 -25.71
N HIS A 256 2.63 -27.35 -26.26
CA HIS A 256 3.19 -26.11 -25.73
C HIS A 256 2.14 -25.29 -24.99
N THR A 257 2.59 -24.57 -23.97
CA THR A 257 1.79 -23.63 -23.18
C THR A 257 2.35 -22.23 -23.36
N GLN A 258 1.47 -21.24 -23.57
CA GLN A 258 1.85 -19.84 -23.65
C GLN A 258 1.29 -19.07 -22.45
N VAL A 259 2.17 -18.36 -21.76
CA VAL A 259 1.86 -17.60 -20.55
C VAL A 259 2.24 -16.15 -20.77
N SER A 260 1.27 -15.25 -20.72
CA SER A 260 1.47 -13.81 -20.89
C SER A 260 2.13 -13.19 -19.66
N SER A 261 1.75 -13.66 -18.47
CA SER A 261 2.36 -13.19 -17.23
C SER A 261 2.33 -14.25 -16.14
N ILE A 262 3.30 -14.17 -15.24
CA ILE A 262 3.40 -14.99 -14.05
C ILE A 262 3.50 -14.06 -12.83
N THR A 263 2.67 -14.26 -11.83
CA THR A 263 2.78 -13.56 -10.55
C THR A 263 3.12 -14.55 -9.46
N VAL A 264 4.22 -14.33 -8.77
CA VAL A 264 4.68 -15.17 -7.66
C VAL A 264 4.46 -14.44 -6.35
N TYR A 265 3.69 -15.04 -5.45
CA TYR A 265 3.38 -14.52 -4.13
C TYR A 265 4.28 -15.19 -3.10
N VAL A 266 5.03 -14.38 -2.37
CA VAL A 266 6.04 -14.84 -1.42
C VAL A 266 5.71 -14.34 -0.02
N SER A 267 5.52 -15.26 0.92
CA SER A 267 5.48 -14.94 2.35
C SER A 267 6.90 -14.69 2.83
N LEU A 268 7.13 -13.54 3.44
CA LEU A 268 8.44 -13.15 3.94
C LEU A 268 8.59 -13.45 5.44
N PRO A 269 9.82 -13.67 5.94
CA PRO A 269 10.06 -13.81 7.38
C PRO A 269 9.53 -12.58 8.13
N THR A 270 8.79 -12.79 9.21
CA THR A 270 8.22 -11.73 10.03
C THR A 270 9.07 -11.49 11.27
N ILE A 271 9.36 -10.22 11.56
CA ILE A 271 10.01 -9.75 12.79
C ILE A 271 8.98 -9.02 13.61
N SER A 272 8.88 -9.37 14.89
CA SER A 272 8.04 -8.67 15.85
C SER A 272 8.83 -7.56 16.53
N LEU A 273 8.27 -6.34 16.53
CA LEU A 273 8.78 -5.17 17.24
C LEU A 273 7.71 -4.67 18.23
N SER A 274 8.12 -4.18 19.38
CA SER A 274 7.18 -3.73 20.42
C SER A 274 7.62 -2.40 21.04
N GLU A 275 6.69 -1.47 21.21
CA GLU A 275 6.98 -0.20 21.91
C GLU A 275 7.32 -0.39 23.38
N SER A 276 6.96 -1.53 23.98
CA SER A 276 7.07 -1.81 25.42
C SER A 276 8.25 -2.71 25.76
N GLU A 277 8.87 -3.35 24.78
CA GLU A 277 9.98 -4.29 24.94
C GLU A 277 11.29 -3.70 24.43
N GLU A 278 12.41 -4.32 24.77
CA GLU A 278 13.70 -4.00 24.16
C GLU A 278 13.79 -4.66 22.79
N ASN A 279 14.01 -3.84 21.77
CA ASN A 279 14.08 -4.27 20.38
C ASN A 279 15.53 -4.32 19.91
N LYS A 280 15.97 -5.46 19.44
CA LYS A 280 17.25 -5.61 18.75
C LYS A 280 17.03 -5.35 17.26
N ILE A 281 17.40 -4.16 16.81
CA ILE A 281 17.27 -3.77 15.41
C ILE A 281 18.51 -4.22 14.64
N GLU A 282 18.31 -5.11 13.67
CA GLU A 282 19.39 -5.68 12.85
C GLU A 282 19.11 -5.42 11.37
N THR A 283 20.16 -5.30 10.57
CA THR A 283 20.06 -5.21 9.11
C THR A 283 19.40 -6.46 8.55
N LYS A 284 18.30 -6.28 7.83
CA LYS A 284 17.57 -7.36 7.14
C LYS A 284 16.87 -6.83 5.90
N SER A 285 16.85 -7.61 4.86
CA SER A 285 16.16 -7.30 3.60
C SER A 285 15.00 -8.24 3.37
N ASP A 286 13.99 -7.77 2.65
CA ASP A 286 12.84 -8.56 2.23
C ASP A 286 12.17 -9.27 3.41
N ILE A 287 11.68 -8.50 4.38
CA ILE A 287 11.01 -8.99 5.58
C ILE A 287 9.62 -8.39 5.73
N SER A 288 8.81 -9.05 6.55
CA SER A 288 7.60 -8.47 7.13
C SER A 288 7.88 -8.01 8.57
N ILE A 289 7.24 -6.94 9.01
CA ILE A 289 7.35 -6.46 10.39
C ILE A 289 5.96 -6.37 11.01
N SER A 290 5.81 -7.01 12.17
CA SER A 290 4.65 -6.87 13.05
C SER A 290 5.03 -5.92 14.18
N LEU A 291 4.49 -4.70 14.15
CA LEU A 291 4.77 -3.65 15.13
C LEU A 291 3.64 -3.55 16.14
N ASN A 292 3.92 -3.92 17.40
CA ASN A 292 3.00 -3.65 18.50
C ASN A 292 3.19 -2.23 19.01
N ARG A 293 2.18 -1.38 18.75
CA ARG A 293 2.23 0.04 19.14
C ARG A 293 0.84 0.62 19.33
N LYS A 294 0.60 1.28 20.46
CA LYS A 294 -0.65 2.01 20.70
C LYS A 294 -0.62 3.37 20.01
N LEU A 295 -1.52 3.56 19.05
CA LEU A 295 -1.83 4.83 18.40
C LEU A 295 -3.22 5.31 18.79
N VAL A 296 -3.46 6.62 18.68
CA VAL A 296 -4.77 7.23 18.94
C VAL A 296 -5.32 7.78 17.63
N LYS A 297 -6.47 7.25 17.20
CA LYS A 297 -7.18 7.66 15.98
C LYS A 297 -7.53 9.15 16.01
N GLY A 298 -7.28 9.84 14.89
CA GLY A 298 -7.64 11.25 14.70
C GLY A 298 -6.84 12.26 15.55
N LEU A 299 -5.82 11.77 16.26
CA LEU A 299 -4.90 12.63 17.02
C LEU A 299 -3.47 12.47 16.49
N TRP A 300 -2.66 13.50 16.69
CA TRP A 300 -1.25 13.42 16.37
C TRP A 300 -0.51 12.51 17.34
N ASN A 301 0.23 11.57 16.81
CA ASN A 301 1.15 10.69 17.50
C ASN A 301 2.55 10.93 16.94
N THR A 302 3.60 10.64 17.69
CA THR A 302 4.96 10.64 17.14
C THR A 302 5.34 9.24 16.68
N ILE A 303 6.11 9.10 15.60
CA ILE A 303 6.57 7.80 15.09
C ILE A 303 8.00 7.92 14.55
N CYS A 304 8.80 6.86 14.77
CA CYS A 304 10.12 6.70 14.17
C CYS A 304 10.33 5.20 13.92
N LEU A 305 10.53 4.81 12.68
CA LEU A 305 10.64 3.41 12.26
C LEU A 305 12.01 3.12 11.67
N PRO A 306 12.56 1.89 11.81
CA PRO A 306 13.85 1.52 11.22
C PRO A 306 13.77 1.14 9.73
N PHE A 307 12.61 1.29 9.10
CA PHE A 307 12.34 0.96 7.70
C PHE A 307 11.48 2.03 7.04
N ASP A 308 11.56 2.12 5.70
CA ASP A 308 10.72 3.00 4.90
C ASP A 308 9.28 2.45 4.83
N VAL A 309 8.30 3.35 4.81
CA VAL A 309 6.88 3.05 4.58
C VAL A 309 6.39 3.93 3.45
N SER A 310 5.97 3.35 2.34
CA SER A 310 5.39 4.10 1.22
C SER A 310 4.03 4.71 1.59
N GLU A 311 3.57 5.69 0.82
CA GLU A 311 2.23 6.27 0.97
C GLU A 311 1.14 5.19 0.95
N ALA A 312 1.19 4.29 -0.04
CA ALA A 312 0.21 3.20 -0.19
C ALA A 312 0.20 2.30 1.05
N GLN A 313 1.37 1.92 1.56
CA GLN A 313 1.47 1.11 2.76
C GLN A 313 1.01 1.86 4.01
N ALA A 314 1.34 3.16 4.13
CA ALA A 314 0.87 3.99 5.24
C ALA A 314 -0.66 4.09 5.25
N LYS A 315 -1.29 4.31 4.09
CA LYS A 315 -2.75 4.32 3.95
C LYS A 315 -3.39 2.97 4.29
N SER A 316 -2.79 1.88 3.86
CA SER A 316 -3.26 0.51 4.19
C SER A 316 -3.18 0.19 5.68
N VAL A 317 -2.12 0.65 6.34
CA VAL A 317 -1.83 0.31 7.75
C VAL A 317 -2.55 1.23 8.73
N PHE A 318 -2.60 2.54 8.44
CA PHE A 318 -3.09 3.58 9.34
C PHE A 318 -4.41 4.24 8.91
N GLY A 319 -4.99 3.74 7.79
CA GLY A 319 -6.24 4.22 7.20
C GLY A 319 -6.04 5.19 6.03
N ALA A 320 -7.01 5.22 5.12
CA ALA A 320 -6.95 5.95 3.85
C ALA A 320 -6.64 7.46 4.00
N ASP A 321 -7.13 8.07 5.09
CA ASP A 321 -6.96 9.50 5.37
C ASP A 321 -5.85 9.76 6.39
N VAL A 322 -4.87 8.87 6.52
CA VAL A 322 -3.69 9.08 7.38
C VAL A 322 -2.97 10.36 6.99
N ARG A 323 -2.51 11.13 7.98
CA ARG A 323 -1.68 12.31 7.75
C ARG A 323 -0.31 12.09 8.40
N ILE A 324 0.75 12.42 7.65
CA ILE A 324 2.15 12.28 8.08
C ILE A 324 2.81 13.64 7.90
N ALA A 325 3.58 14.10 8.90
CA ALA A 325 4.25 15.38 8.83
C ALA A 325 5.64 15.31 9.47
N ALA A 326 6.63 15.94 8.82
CA ALA A 326 8.01 16.04 9.29
C ALA A 326 8.31 17.44 9.83
N LEU A 327 9.20 17.53 10.81
CA LEU A 327 9.65 18.81 11.34
C LEU A 327 10.34 19.61 10.22
N ASN A 328 9.86 20.84 10.00
CA ASN A 328 10.48 21.79 9.10
C ASN A 328 11.68 22.42 9.81
N VAL A 329 12.85 22.35 9.19
CA VAL A 329 14.11 22.91 9.75
C VAL A 329 14.11 24.44 9.87
N GLU A 330 13.21 25.11 9.16
CA GLU A 330 12.98 26.56 9.26
C GLU A 330 12.10 26.96 10.45
N SER A 331 11.70 26.00 11.30
CA SER A 331 10.98 26.29 12.54
C SER A 331 11.78 27.25 13.42
N LYS A 332 11.16 28.34 13.84
CA LYS A 332 11.81 29.40 14.60
C LYS A 332 10.90 30.11 15.60
N GLY A 333 11.52 30.86 16.49
CA GLY A 333 10.81 31.59 17.54
C GLY A 333 10.09 30.61 18.50
N ASN A 334 8.79 30.73 18.60
CA ASN A 334 7.95 29.87 19.44
C ASN A 334 7.10 28.89 18.62
N THR A 335 7.48 28.64 17.35
CA THR A 335 6.67 27.83 16.45
C THR A 335 7.46 26.64 15.92
N LEU A 336 6.97 25.43 16.21
CA LEU A 336 7.37 24.19 15.57
C LEU A 336 6.51 24.00 14.33
N MET A 337 7.11 24.16 13.16
CA MET A 337 6.46 23.96 11.88
C MET A 337 6.69 22.52 11.41
N PHE A 338 5.66 21.91 10.87
CA PHE A 338 5.71 20.58 10.25
C PHE A 338 5.14 20.65 8.85
N ASP A 339 5.85 20.08 7.90
CA ASP A 339 5.40 19.94 6.51
C ASP A 339 4.71 18.60 6.31
N ASN A 340 3.64 18.62 5.53
CA ASN A 340 2.95 17.39 5.13
C ASN A 340 3.87 16.52 4.27
N LYS A 341 4.00 15.26 4.66
CA LYS A 341 4.81 14.24 4.00
C LYS A 341 3.99 12.99 3.66
N THR A 342 2.67 13.10 3.65
CA THR A 342 1.78 11.95 3.42
C THR A 342 2.06 11.28 2.07
N ALA A 343 2.25 12.06 1.01
CA ALA A 343 2.59 11.53 -0.32
C ALA A 343 4.00 10.91 -0.41
N GLU A 344 4.92 11.33 0.47
CA GLU A 344 6.28 10.78 0.53
C GLU A 344 6.39 9.54 1.44
N GLY A 345 5.38 9.33 2.31
CA GLY A 345 5.37 8.30 3.34
C GLY A 345 6.33 8.57 4.49
N ILE A 346 6.82 7.51 5.13
CA ILE A 346 7.76 7.57 6.26
C ILE A 346 9.13 7.10 5.77
N LYS A 347 10.16 7.92 5.94
CA LYS A 347 11.54 7.50 5.71
C LYS A 347 12.12 6.87 6.97
N ALA A 348 12.88 5.80 6.77
CA ALA A 348 13.52 5.07 7.85
C ALA A 348 14.38 5.99 8.73
N ALA A 349 14.39 5.71 10.03
CA ALA A 349 15.17 6.39 11.05
C ALA A 349 14.80 7.86 11.31
N VAL A 350 13.91 8.46 10.53
CA VAL A 350 13.46 9.85 10.68
C VAL A 350 12.20 9.92 11.54
N PRO A 351 12.13 10.85 12.51
CA PRO A 351 10.93 11.05 13.32
C PRO A 351 9.85 11.86 12.57
N TYR A 352 8.59 11.45 12.73
CA TYR A 352 7.40 12.10 12.17
C TYR A 352 6.31 12.30 13.21
N LEU A 353 5.41 13.23 12.92
CA LEU A 353 4.04 13.22 13.43
C LEU A 353 3.17 12.37 12.50
N ILE A 354 2.32 11.54 13.08
CA ILE A 354 1.32 10.76 12.36
C ILE A 354 -0.05 10.92 13.00
N MET A 355 -1.08 11.15 12.16
CA MET A 355 -2.48 11.15 12.58
C MET A 355 -3.18 10.03 11.84
N PRO A 356 -3.36 8.85 12.45
CA PRO A 356 -4.04 7.72 11.82
C PRO A 356 -5.54 8.01 11.69
N SER A 357 -6.13 7.67 10.56
CA SER A 357 -7.58 7.66 10.36
C SER A 357 -8.22 6.34 10.81
N GLU A 358 -7.39 5.30 10.97
CA GLU A 358 -7.77 4.01 11.56
C GLU A 358 -6.71 3.51 12.54
N VAL A 359 -7.14 2.73 13.52
CA VAL A 359 -6.25 2.04 14.47
C VAL A 359 -6.69 0.59 14.64
N LYS A 360 -5.71 -0.28 14.86
CA LYS A 360 -5.96 -1.70 15.09
C LYS A 360 -6.35 -1.95 16.56
N ALA A 361 -7.40 -2.76 16.78
CA ALA A 361 -7.91 -3.05 18.13
C ALA A 361 -6.88 -3.76 19.03
N ASP A 362 -6.01 -4.58 18.43
CA ASP A 362 -4.93 -5.31 19.09
C ASP A 362 -3.61 -4.51 19.15
N ASN A 363 -3.58 -3.30 18.58
CA ASN A 363 -2.39 -2.46 18.42
C ASN A 363 -1.28 -3.10 17.58
N GLN A 364 -1.57 -4.12 16.75
CA GLN A 364 -0.63 -4.76 15.85
C GLN A 364 -0.75 -4.15 14.45
N TYR A 365 0.38 -3.69 13.92
CA TYR A 365 0.47 -3.06 12.60
C TYR A 365 1.44 -3.87 11.74
N GLU A 366 0.94 -4.41 10.63
CA GLU A 366 1.70 -5.28 9.74
C GLU A 366 2.27 -4.47 8.57
N PHE A 367 3.59 -4.58 8.37
CA PHE A 367 4.30 -3.97 7.25
C PHE A 367 4.95 -5.09 6.43
N TYR A 368 4.68 -5.11 5.15
CA TYR A 368 5.16 -6.16 4.26
C TYR A 368 6.22 -5.64 3.31
N ASN A 369 7.14 -6.51 2.92
CA ASN A 369 8.20 -6.23 1.96
C ASN A 369 9.03 -4.98 2.31
N VAL A 370 9.46 -4.90 3.55
CA VAL A 370 10.32 -3.83 4.06
C VAL A 370 11.75 -4.32 4.30
N SER A 371 12.68 -3.39 4.41
CA SER A 371 14.08 -3.70 4.71
C SER A 371 14.64 -2.72 5.74
N ILE A 372 15.43 -3.24 6.67
CA ILE A 372 16.20 -2.45 7.63
C ILE A 372 17.64 -2.38 7.10
N LYS A 373 18.06 -1.20 6.65
CA LYS A 373 19.40 -0.96 6.13
C LYS A 373 20.40 -0.73 7.27
N PRO A 374 21.72 -0.95 7.03
CA PRO A 374 22.74 -0.74 8.07
C PRO A 374 22.68 0.64 8.74
N GLU A 375 22.44 1.69 7.96
CA GLU A 375 22.35 3.08 8.43
C GLU A 375 21.11 3.36 9.28
N ASN A 376 20.12 2.47 9.29
CA ASN A 376 18.82 2.62 9.96
C ASN A 376 18.67 1.76 11.22
N VAL A 377 19.72 0.99 11.61
CA VAL A 377 19.68 0.16 12.83
C VAL A 377 19.64 1.00 14.12
N THR A 378 20.02 2.28 14.00
CA THR A 378 19.81 3.30 15.01
C THR A 378 19.00 4.44 14.44
N PRO A 379 18.19 5.17 15.22
CA PRO A 379 17.54 6.37 14.74
C PRO A 379 18.55 7.33 14.15
N ALA A 380 18.18 8.03 13.06
CA ALA A 380 19.01 9.07 12.49
C ALA A 380 19.35 10.14 13.53
N ALA A 381 20.41 10.90 13.26
CA ALA A 381 20.67 12.10 14.01
C ALA A 381 19.38 12.93 14.07
N ALA A 382 19.09 13.46 15.27
CA ALA A 382 17.87 14.21 15.49
C ALA A 382 17.74 15.37 14.49
N VAL A 383 16.53 15.60 14.00
CA VAL A 383 16.24 16.75 13.15
C VAL A 383 16.33 18.01 13.99
N SER A 384 17.22 18.92 13.64
CA SER A 384 17.47 20.17 14.36
C SER A 384 17.13 21.38 13.50
N THR A 385 16.60 22.41 14.13
CA THR A 385 16.32 23.71 13.49
C THR A 385 17.41 24.73 13.82
N SER A 386 17.46 25.83 13.09
CA SER A 386 18.40 26.94 13.34
C SER A 386 18.26 27.53 14.74
N ASP A 387 17.05 27.56 15.31
CA ASP A 387 16.76 28.06 16.66
C ASP A 387 16.98 27.03 17.78
N GLY A 388 17.51 25.83 17.42
CA GLY A 388 17.90 24.81 18.38
C GLY A 388 16.77 23.91 18.87
N PHE A 389 15.60 23.92 18.21
CA PHE A 389 14.62 22.85 18.41
C PHE A 389 15.16 21.54 17.85
N VAL A 390 14.95 20.46 18.59
CA VAL A 390 15.40 19.12 18.18
C VAL A 390 14.22 18.17 18.25
N PHE A 391 14.00 17.41 17.18
CA PHE A 391 13.02 16.32 17.14
C PHE A 391 13.77 14.98 17.03
N LYS A 392 13.69 14.16 18.07
CA LYS A 392 14.55 12.98 18.27
C LYS A 392 13.73 11.70 18.25
N GLY A 393 14.01 10.84 17.26
CA GLY A 393 13.40 9.52 17.14
C GLY A 393 14.06 8.50 18.07
N ILE A 394 13.31 7.47 18.45
CA ILE A 394 13.79 6.36 19.30
C ILE A 394 13.14 5.04 18.87
N TYR A 395 13.88 3.94 18.99
CA TYR A 395 13.35 2.57 18.75
C TYR A 395 13.07 1.79 20.04
N ASN A 396 13.70 2.17 21.13
CA ASN A 396 13.53 1.53 22.41
C ASN A 396 13.05 2.54 23.46
N LYS A 397 12.60 2.03 24.60
CA LYS A 397 12.28 2.84 25.76
C LYS A 397 13.51 3.63 26.21
N VAL A 398 13.35 4.93 26.39
CA VAL A 398 14.43 5.84 26.81
C VAL A 398 13.97 6.66 28.00
N ASP A 399 14.87 6.81 28.98
CA ASP A 399 14.75 7.83 30.02
C ASP A 399 15.15 9.19 29.42
N ILE A 400 14.17 10.07 29.28
CA ILE A 400 14.38 11.40 28.74
C ILE A 400 14.84 12.42 29.78
N THR A 401 15.05 11.98 31.04
CA THR A 401 15.58 12.83 32.11
C THR A 401 16.97 13.36 31.80
N GLN A 402 17.78 12.61 31.04
CA GLN A 402 19.12 13.07 30.64
C GLN A 402 19.09 14.30 29.71
N ASP A 403 18.09 14.40 28.83
CA ASP A 403 17.90 15.59 28.02
C ASP A 403 17.33 16.77 28.81
N ILE A 404 16.63 16.49 29.93
CA ILE A 404 16.15 17.52 30.87
C ILE A 404 17.32 18.23 31.55
N ASN A 405 18.41 17.51 31.81
CA ASN A 405 19.61 18.05 32.43
C ASN A 405 20.49 18.85 31.45
N ASN A 406 20.09 18.99 30.20
CA ASN A 406 20.76 19.89 29.28
C ASN A 406 20.49 21.34 29.69
N PRO A 407 21.52 22.12 30.09
CA PRO A 407 21.31 23.48 30.56
C PRO A 407 20.73 24.43 29.49
N LYS A 408 20.72 24.02 28.24
CA LYS A 408 20.24 24.81 27.09
C LYS A 408 18.84 24.43 26.61
N SER A 409 18.32 23.26 27.01
CA SER A 409 17.00 22.77 26.54
C SER A 409 16.31 21.93 27.60
N TYR A 410 15.01 21.79 27.46
CA TYR A 410 14.19 20.82 28.20
C TYR A 410 13.52 19.82 27.24
N ALA A 411 13.31 18.60 27.72
CA ALA A 411 12.60 17.59 26.93
C ALA A 411 11.08 17.81 27.03
N ALA A 412 10.39 17.59 25.90
CA ALA A 412 8.94 17.60 25.81
C ALA A 412 8.46 16.44 24.95
N PHE A 413 7.29 15.89 25.27
CA PHE A 413 6.67 14.80 24.53
C PHE A 413 5.20 15.09 24.24
N LEU A 414 4.73 14.52 23.15
CA LEU A 414 3.33 14.59 22.74
C LEU A 414 2.54 13.52 23.51
N GLY A 415 1.61 13.94 24.34
CA GLY A 415 0.74 13.08 25.13
C GLY A 415 -0.69 13.07 24.62
N ALA A 416 -1.60 12.60 25.47
CA ALA A 416 -3.02 12.51 25.16
C ALA A 416 -3.63 13.86 24.76
N ASN A 417 -4.69 13.81 23.95
CA ASN A 417 -5.45 14.99 23.50
C ASN A 417 -4.62 16.06 22.77
N ASN A 418 -3.60 15.64 22.03
CA ASN A 418 -2.70 16.57 21.32
C ASN A 418 -2.06 17.62 22.25
N THR A 419 -1.60 17.21 23.42
CA THR A 419 -0.97 18.13 24.38
C THR A 419 0.52 17.84 24.46
N LEU A 420 1.36 18.86 24.35
CA LEU A 420 2.78 18.77 24.66
C LEU A 420 2.97 18.86 26.18
N PHE A 421 3.73 17.93 26.73
CA PHE A 421 4.08 17.90 28.15
C PHE A 421 5.59 18.10 28.31
N LYS A 422 5.98 18.99 29.20
CA LYS A 422 7.38 19.06 29.64
C LYS A 422 7.72 17.85 30.48
N ALA A 423 8.79 17.15 30.12
CA ALA A 423 9.26 16.00 30.89
C ALA A 423 9.72 16.41 32.30
N LYS A 424 9.44 15.55 33.27
CA LYS A 424 9.90 15.66 34.65
C LYS A 424 11.00 14.62 34.92
N SER A 425 11.70 14.74 36.04
CA SER A 425 12.64 13.70 36.50
C SER A 425 11.94 12.33 36.53
N GLY A 426 12.58 11.31 35.96
CA GLY A 426 12.05 9.96 35.84
C GLY A 426 11.04 9.79 34.70
N SER A 427 10.84 10.79 33.83
CA SER A 427 10.01 10.62 32.62
C SER A 427 10.68 9.67 31.63
N THR A 428 9.92 8.68 31.19
CA THR A 428 10.34 7.73 30.15
C THR A 428 9.40 7.79 28.97
N THR A 429 9.91 7.50 27.79
CA THR A 429 9.08 7.31 26.59
C THR A 429 9.27 5.90 26.04
N LYS A 430 8.22 5.31 25.50
CA LYS A 430 8.22 3.98 24.89
C LYS A 430 8.93 3.99 23.52
N GLY A 431 9.25 2.82 22.99
CA GLY A 431 9.89 2.64 21.69
C GLY A 431 9.07 3.15 20.50
N PHE A 432 9.72 3.29 19.34
CA PHE A 432 9.16 3.73 18.05
C PHE A 432 8.41 5.05 18.10
N ARG A 433 8.86 5.96 18.97
CA ARG A 433 8.30 7.30 19.18
C ARG A 433 9.35 8.36 18.86
N ALA A 434 8.97 9.61 19.10
CA ALA A 434 9.90 10.72 19.12
C ALA A 434 9.49 11.70 20.22
N TYR A 435 10.47 12.50 20.66
CA TYR A 435 10.28 13.56 21.62
C TYR A 435 11.04 14.80 21.17
N PHE A 436 10.75 15.93 21.82
CA PHE A 436 11.35 17.22 21.49
C PHE A 436 12.37 17.64 22.57
N ALA A 437 13.49 18.19 22.13
CA ALA A 437 14.30 19.04 22.98
C ALA A 437 14.03 20.51 22.57
N ILE A 438 13.57 21.31 23.53
CA ILE A 438 13.10 22.67 23.30
C ILE A 438 14.04 23.62 24.02
N PRO A 439 14.58 24.67 23.35
CA PRO A 439 15.48 25.65 23.98
C PRO A 439 14.83 26.29 25.22
N ASN A 440 15.61 26.45 26.27
CA ASN A 440 15.13 27.06 27.53
C ASN A 440 14.69 28.53 27.34
N SER A 441 15.14 29.19 26.29
CA SER A 441 14.70 30.54 25.90
C SER A 441 13.27 30.58 25.40
N THR A 442 12.69 29.42 25.00
CA THR A 442 11.32 29.30 24.51
C THR A 442 10.37 29.15 25.69
N ALA A 443 9.49 30.14 25.87
CA ALA A 443 8.47 30.08 26.91
C ALA A 443 7.47 28.94 26.59
N THR A 444 7.26 28.02 27.54
CA THR A 444 6.36 26.86 27.36
C THR A 444 4.94 27.26 27.00
N SER A 445 4.44 28.37 27.55
CA SER A 445 3.09 28.90 27.29
C SER A 445 2.92 29.52 25.91
N ALA A 446 4.00 29.82 25.20
CA ALA A 446 3.99 30.45 23.89
C ALA A 446 4.26 29.47 22.72
N LEU A 447 4.70 28.24 23.03
CA LEU A 447 5.05 27.27 21.98
C LEU A 447 3.81 26.83 21.20
N ARG A 448 3.91 26.92 19.86
CA ARG A 448 2.87 26.50 18.92
C ARG A 448 3.40 25.38 18.04
N VAL A 449 2.52 24.46 17.66
CA VAL A 449 2.79 23.44 16.64
C VAL A 449 1.85 23.69 15.48
N VAL A 450 2.41 23.79 14.29
CA VAL A 450 1.70 24.12 13.05
C VAL A 450 2.03 23.07 12.01
N VAL A 451 1.04 22.57 11.30
CA VAL A 451 1.23 21.64 10.15
C VAL A 451 0.67 22.32 8.90
N ASP A 452 1.47 22.45 7.85
CA ASP A 452 1.14 23.14 6.58
C ASP A 452 0.59 24.56 6.78
N GLY A 453 1.18 25.32 7.69
CA GLY A 453 0.74 26.67 8.01
C GLY A 453 -0.54 26.75 8.82
N ASN A 454 -1.24 25.63 9.05
CA ASN A 454 -2.46 25.59 9.82
C ASN A 454 -2.16 25.25 11.29
N ALA A 455 -2.78 25.99 12.20
CA ALA A 455 -2.70 25.67 13.62
C ALA A 455 -3.24 24.26 13.85
N THR A 456 -2.44 23.43 14.49
CA THR A 456 -2.87 22.08 14.89
C THR A 456 -3.77 22.17 16.14
N SER A 457 -4.53 21.10 16.38
CA SER A 457 -5.20 20.92 17.67
C SER A 457 -4.22 20.60 18.81
N ILE A 458 -2.90 20.63 18.57
CA ILE A 458 -1.87 20.44 19.61
C ILE A 458 -1.88 21.64 20.53
N LYS A 459 -2.29 21.42 21.76
CA LYS A 459 -2.41 22.44 22.78
C LYS A 459 -1.03 22.75 23.40
N ASN A 460 -0.91 23.96 23.91
CA ASN A 460 0.30 24.45 24.58
C ASN A 460 0.78 23.50 25.69
N ILE A 461 2.09 23.52 25.94
CA ILE A 461 2.75 22.75 26.97
C ILE A 461 2.13 23.07 28.33
N ASN A 462 1.51 22.08 28.94
CA ASN A 462 1.11 22.14 30.33
C ASN A 462 2.36 21.92 31.18
N CYS A 463 2.84 22.97 31.85
CA CYS A 463 3.93 22.88 32.82
C CYS A 463 3.43 22.17 34.06
N GLY A 464 3.21 20.89 33.94
CA GLY A 464 3.27 19.92 35.00
C GLY A 464 2.42 20.15 36.23
N VAL A 465 1.12 20.08 36.08
CA VAL A 465 0.33 19.28 37.02
C VAL A 465 -0.19 18.11 36.19
N VAL A 466 0.33 16.90 36.40
CA VAL A 466 -0.54 15.74 36.24
C VAL A 466 -1.67 16.07 37.21
N GLU A 467 -2.80 16.50 36.69
CA GLU A 467 -4.03 16.48 37.46
C GLU A 467 -4.12 15.04 37.94
N SER A 468 -3.84 14.81 39.23
CA SER A 468 -4.24 13.60 39.85
C SER A 468 -5.74 13.48 39.53
N ASP A 469 -6.24 12.29 39.24
CA ASP A 469 -7.68 12.03 39.12
C ASP A 469 -8.47 12.56 40.35
N ASP A 470 -7.76 13.08 41.34
CA ASP A 470 -8.23 13.67 42.56
C ASP A 470 -8.42 15.19 42.57
N ALA A 471 -8.01 15.93 41.49
CA ALA A 471 -8.21 17.37 41.43
C ALA A 471 -9.70 17.72 41.33
N VAL A 472 -10.17 18.59 42.22
CA VAL A 472 -11.56 19.08 42.26
C VAL A 472 -11.58 20.53 41.78
N TYR A 473 -12.56 20.84 40.90
CA TYR A 473 -12.76 22.18 40.33
C TYR A 473 -14.13 22.71 40.70
N ASN A 474 -14.24 24.02 40.91
CA ASN A 474 -15.53 24.70 41.00
C ASN A 474 -16.10 24.92 39.56
N LEU A 475 -17.33 25.45 39.45
CA LEU A 475 -17.96 25.70 38.16
C LEU A 475 -17.27 26.78 37.33
N GLN A 476 -16.42 27.60 37.94
CA GLN A 476 -15.60 28.61 37.26
C GLN A 476 -14.28 28.01 36.70
N GLY A 477 -14.03 26.69 36.88
CA GLY A 477 -12.85 26.02 36.42
C GLY A 477 -11.61 26.22 37.32
N GLN A 478 -11.78 26.79 38.49
CA GLN A 478 -10.70 26.95 39.47
C GLN A 478 -10.55 25.67 40.30
N GLN A 479 -9.31 25.21 40.47
CA GLN A 479 -9.02 24.08 41.35
C GLN A 479 -9.22 24.48 42.82
N VAL A 480 -9.93 23.65 43.58
CA VAL A 480 -10.24 23.83 44.97
C VAL A 480 -9.69 22.68 45.79
N ASP A 481 -9.35 22.94 47.06
CA ASP A 481 -8.86 21.91 47.94
C ASP A 481 -9.99 20.93 48.30
N ALA A 482 -9.83 19.67 47.86
CA ALA A 482 -10.80 18.61 48.08
C ALA A 482 -11.12 18.34 49.57
N ARG A 483 -10.29 18.85 50.50
CA ARG A 483 -10.46 18.68 51.97
C ARG A 483 -11.31 19.77 52.60
N SER A 484 -11.59 20.87 51.85
CA SER A 484 -12.30 22.05 52.37
C SER A 484 -13.44 22.50 51.47
N LEU A 485 -14.11 21.55 50.83
CA LEU A 485 -15.24 21.85 49.94
C LEU A 485 -16.45 22.34 50.75
N MET A 486 -16.98 23.51 50.34
CA MET A 486 -18.25 23.97 50.84
C MET A 486 -19.39 23.30 50.07
N PRO A 487 -20.64 23.27 50.62
CA PRO A 487 -21.78 22.76 49.90
C PRO A 487 -21.89 23.43 48.51
N GLY A 488 -21.96 22.63 47.44
CA GLY A 488 -21.93 23.13 46.07
C GLY A 488 -21.71 22.07 45.01
N LEU A 489 -21.71 22.50 43.73
CA LEU A 489 -21.46 21.63 42.59
C LEU A 489 -20.01 21.77 42.15
N TYR A 490 -19.34 20.63 42.01
CA TYR A 490 -17.93 20.53 41.66
C TYR A 490 -17.69 19.52 40.54
N ILE A 491 -16.51 19.59 39.91
CA ILE A 491 -16.08 18.68 38.87
C ILE A 491 -14.81 17.94 39.35
N LYS A 492 -14.83 16.61 39.32
CA LYS A 492 -13.68 15.73 39.57
C LYS A 492 -13.58 14.70 38.47
N ALA A 493 -12.41 14.50 37.87
CA ALA A 493 -12.17 13.56 36.79
C ALA A 493 -13.20 13.73 35.61
N GLY A 494 -13.57 14.98 35.28
CA GLY A 494 -14.55 15.28 34.24
C GLY A 494 -16.03 15.00 34.59
N LYS A 495 -16.32 14.54 35.82
CA LYS A 495 -17.68 14.25 36.28
C LYS A 495 -18.14 15.29 37.31
N LYS A 496 -19.40 15.73 37.21
CA LYS A 496 -20.01 16.61 38.18
C LYS A 496 -20.45 15.84 39.41
N PHE A 497 -20.17 16.38 40.60
CA PHE A 497 -20.67 15.87 41.85
C PHE A 497 -21.10 17.00 42.80
N VAL A 498 -21.99 16.71 43.73
CA VAL A 498 -22.56 17.69 44.68
C VAL A 498 -22.01 17.41 46.05
N VAL A 499 -21.48 18.44 46.69
CA VAL A 499 -21.16 18.42 48.15
C VAL A 499 -22.37 19.03 48.84
N ARG A 500 -22.95 18.32 49.79
CA ARG A 500 -24.13 18.74 50.60
C ARG A 500 -23.70 19.27 51.96
#